data_88434af5f99f055bee02106438b1f073
#
_entry.id   88434af5f99f055bee02106438b1f073
#
_cell.length_a   1.000
_cell.length_b   1.000
_cell.length_c   1.000
_cell.angle_alpha   90.00
_cell.angle_beta   90.00
_cell.angle_gamma   90.00
#
_symmetry.space_group_name_H-M   'P 1'
#
loop_
_entity.id
_entity.type
_entity.pdbx_description
1 polymer ?
#
loop_
_entity_poly.entity_id
_entity_poly.type
_entity_poly.pdbx_seq_one_letter_code
_entity_poly.pdbx_strand_id
1 'polypeptide(L)'
;SGANVARNTGIELATGDIVAFLDDDDIWDADYLEQHLIAHQQADAVLSGFRYLGDPTNTCINPIETISQNVIKKGNKFCGMSGASCKTEIAKRLKFDVELKNSQDWDFFVRLTLENVKFVNIPKDIYNYRRGHVSISTEVKNMPISKVYPRLLPFKKHREFLGHRAYGDRVSEQVLSFIGNKSNKLKWIYVCYSEAGFVATWNALVIRRVIPKLLRIKKRNTM
;
A
#
# COMPACT_ATOMS: atom_id res chain seq x y z
N SER A 1 -4.17 0.05 -20.46
CA SER A 1 -4.65 -1.13 -19.73
C SER A 1 -4.01 -1.19 -18.34
N GLY A 2 -4.63 -1.87 -17.39
CA GLY A 2 -4.16 -2.05 -16.02
C GLY A 2 -5.27 -1.81 -14.99
N ALA A 3 -5.05 -2.25 -13.74
CA ALA A 3 -6.06 -2.22 -12.67
C ALA A 3 -6.69 -0.84 -12.46
N ASN A 4 -5.90 0.24 -12.48
CA ASN A 4 -6.42 1.59 -12.28
C ASN A 4 -7.33 2.06 -13.43
N VAL A 5 -7.03 1.66 -14.67
CA VAL A 5 -7.91 1.96 -15.82
C VAL A 5 -9.23 1.21 -15.66
N ALA A 6 -9.18 -0.08 -15.32
CA ALA A 6 -10.38 -0.89 -15.11
C ALA A 6 -11.24 -0.33 -13.95
N ARG A 7 -10.62 0.01 -12.81
CA ARG A 7 -11.32 0.63 -11.67
C ARG A 7 -11.96 1.96 -12.05
N ASN A 8 -11.26 2.82 -12.82
CA ASN A 8 -11.81 4.08 -13.28
C ASN A 8 -12.99 3.89 -14.24
N THR A 9 -12.92 2.89 -15.13
CA THR A 9 -14.06 2.54 -16.00
C THR A 9 -15.26 2.09 -15.18
N GLY A 10 -15.05 1.23 -14.17
CA GLY A 10 -16.11 0.81 -13.26
C GLY A 10 -16.72 1.99 -12.47
N ILE A 11 -15.88 2.91 -11.98
CA ILE A 11 -16.34 4.13 -11.30
C ILE A 11 -17.23 4.99 -12.20
N GLU A 12 -16.84 5.19 -13.46
CA GLU A 12 -17.65 5.99 -14.41
C GLU A 12 -19.00 5.36 -14.70
N LEU A 13 -19.04 4.04 -14.82
CA LEU A 13 -20.26 3.30 -15.11
C LEU A 13 -21.16 3.11 -13.86
N ALA A 14 -20.64 3.35 -12.67
CA ALA A 14 -21.39 3.17 -11.43
C ALA A 14 -22.56 4.15 -11.33
N THR A 15 -23.75 3.61 -11.07
CA THR A 15 -25.02 4.34 -10.90
C THR A 15 -25.53 4.33 -9.46
N GLY A 16 -25.01 3.46 -8.60
CA GLY A 16 -25.35 3.40 -7.18
C GLY A 16 -24.67 4.50 -6.37
N ASP A 17 -25.14 4.74 -5.15
CA ASP A 17 -24.63 5.78 -4.24
C ASP A 17 -23.22 5.45 -3.71
N ILE A 18 -22.87 4.17 -3.66
CA ILE A 18 -21.60 3.64 -3.13
C ILE A 18 -20.95 2.76 -4.18
N VAL A 19 -19.64 2.94 -4.36
CA VAL A 19 -18.77 2.04 -5.10
C VAL A 19 -17.95 1.21 -4.12
N ALA A 20 -18.02 -0.12 -4.26
CA ALA A 20 -17.15 -1.07 -3.59
C ALA A 20 -16.23 -1.73 -4.64
N PHE A 21 -14.98 -1.96 -4.26
CA PHE A 21 -13.96 -2.49 -5.16
C PHE A 21 -13.69 -3.95 -4.84
N LEU A 22 -13.64 -4.80 -5.87
CA LEU A 22 -13.25 -6.21 -5.75
C LEU A 22 -12.22 -6.52 -6.84
N ASP A 23 -11.04 -6.94 -6.43
CA ASP A 23 -10.03 -7.48 -7.35
C ASP A 23 -10.48 -8.92 -7.77
N ASP A 24 -10.17 -9.32 -8.99
CA ASP A 24 -10.69 -10.54 -9.63
C ASP A 24 -10.19 -11.85 -9.01
N ASP A 25 -9.23 -11.76 -8.10
CA ASP A 25 -8.63 -12.88 -7.38
C ASP A 25 -9.07 -12.99 -5.91
N ASP A 26 -9.85 -12.04 -5.38
CA ASP A 26 -10.32 -12.01 -4.01
C ASP A 26 -11.79 -12.46 -3.87
N ILE A 27 -12.22 -12.75 -2.65
CA ILE A 27 -13.59 -13.22 -2.36
C ILE A 27 -14.13 -12.47 -1.14
N TRP A 28 -15.25 -11.77 -1.31
CA TRP A 28 -15.99 -11.19 -0.18
C TRP A 28 -16.76 -12.25 0.60
N ASP A 29 -16.94 -12.00 1.90
CA ASP A 29 -17.88 -12.76 2.71
C ASP A 29 -19.33 -12.36 2.38
N ALA A 30 -20.27 -13.21 2.73
CA ALA A 30 -21.67 -13.00 2.41
C ALA A 30 -22.25 -11.70 3.01
N ASP A 31 -21.73 -11.25 4.14
CA ASP A 31 -22.15 -10.03 4.85
C ASP A 31 -21.29 -8.79 4.54
N TYR A 32 -20.29 -8.91 3.65
CA TYR A 32 -19.37 -7.81 3.33
C TYR A 32 -20.09 -6.52 2.95
N LEU A 33 -21.02 -6.59 2.00
CA LEU A 33 -21.76 -5.41 1.54
C LEU A 33 -22.64 -4.83 2.63
N GLU A 34 -23.29 -5.66 3.44
CA GLU A 34 -24.11 -5.22 4.57
C GLU A 34 -23.28 -4.46 5.60
N GLN A 35 -22.12 -5.01 6.01
CA GLN A 35 -21.21 -4.36 6.95
C GLN A 35 -20.71 -2.99 6.42
N HIS A 36 -20.36 -2.91 5.14
CA HIS A 36 -19.96 -1.65 4.52
C HIS A 36 -21.12 -0.65 4.45
N LEU A 37 -22.34 -1.09 4.09
CA LEU A 37 -23.51 -0.21 4.06
C LEU A 37 -23.86 0.37 5.45
N ILE A 38 -23.78 -0.45 6.50
CA ILE A 38 -23.96 0.02 7.88
C ILE A 38 -22.92 1.10 8.22
N ALA A 39 -21.65 0.90 7.88
CA ALA A 39 -20.60 1.87 8.12
C ALA A 39 -20.80 3.16 7.31
N HIS A 40 -21.33 3.08 6.09
CA HIS A 40 -21.63 4.22 5.24
C HIS A 40 -22.80 5.10 5.75
N GLN A 41 -23.60 4.64 6.71
CA GLN A 41 -24.59 5.50 7.36
C GLN A 41 -23.95 6.71 8.06
N GLN A 42 -22.68 6.60 8.41
CA GLN A 42 -21.94 7.66 9.11
C GLN A 42 -20.54 7.93 8.52
N ALA A 43 -20.22 7.38 7.35
CA ALA A 43 -18.91 7.55 6.71
C ALA A 43 -19.05 7.76 5.19
N ASP A 44 -18.07 8.46 4.61
CA ASP A 44 -17.98 8.68 3.17
C ASP A 44 -17.12 7.64 2.46
N ALA A 45 -16.17 7.06 3.20
CA ALA A 45 -15.30 5.99 2.75
C ALA A 45 -15.07 4.98 3.87
N VAL A 46 -14.97 3.70 3.51
CA VAL A 46 -14.87 2.58 4.44
C VAL A 46 -13.79 1.62 4.00
N LEU A 47 -12.97 1.16 4.94
CA LEU A 47 -12.06 0.03 4.76
C LEU A 47 -12.49 -1.13 5.66
N SER A 48 -12.01 -2.33 5.34
CA SER A 48 -12.14 -3.52 6.19
C SER A 48 -10.89 -4.38 6.14
N GLY A 49 -10.66 -5.19 7.17
CA GLY A 49 -9.57 -6.15 7.19
C GLY A 49 -9.88 -7.39 6.34
N PHE A 50 -8.89 -8.28 6.25
CA PHE A 50 -8.95 -9.51 5.47
C PHE A 50 -8.27 -10.68 6.18
N ARG A 51 -8.60 -11.90 5.75
CA ARG A 51 -7.84 -13.11 6.00
C ARG A 51 -7.27 -13.68 4.70
N TYR A 52 -6.23 -14.49 4.81
CA TYR A 52 -5.68 -15.12 3.61
C TYR A 52 -6.50 -16.31 3.18
N LEU A 53 -6.85 -16.37 1.89
CA LEU A 53 -7.57 -17.49 1.31
C LEU A 53 -6.75 -18.79 1.47
N GLY A 54 -7.35 -19.80 2.13
CA GLY A 54 -6.69 -21.06 2.47
C GLY A 54 -5.88 -21.04 3.78
N ASP A 55 -5.76 -19.88 4.46
CA ASP A 55 -5.13 -19.74 5.79
C ASP A 55 -5.92 -18.75 6.66
N PRO A 56 -7.10 -19.15 7.16
CA PRO A 56 -8.00 -18.24 7.87
C PRO A 56 -7.47 -17.77 9.24
N THR A 57 -6.41 -18.39 9.75
CA THR A 57 -5.77 -17.96 11.00
C THR A 57 -4.83 -16.77 10.80
N ASN A 58 -4.45 -16.50 9.56
CA ASN A 58 -3.56 -15.40 9.17
C ASN A 58 -4.39 -14.24 8.66
N THR A 59 -4.59 -13.25 9.51
CA THR A 59 -5.47 -12.09 9.24
C THR A 59 -4.70 -10.80 9.20
N CYS A 60 -5.26 -9.80 8.53
CA CYS A 60 -4.83 -8.41 8.56
C CYS A 60 -6.00 -7.57 9.07
N ILE A 61 -6.05 -7.36 10.37
CA ILE A 61 -7.07 -6.56 11.04
C ILE A 61 -6.38 -5.36 11.67
N ASN A 62 -6.82 -4.15 11.35
CA ASN A 62 -6.33 -2.95 12.00
C ASN A 62 -7.37 -2.45 13.01
N PRO A 63 -7.02 -2.26 14.29
CA PRO A 63 -7.96 -1.82 15.32
C PRO A 63 -8.34 -0.34 15.23
N ILE A 64 -7.67 0.45 14.37
CA ILE A 64 -7.96 1.88 14.21
C ILE A 64 -9.25 2.02 13.40
N GLU A 65 -10.29 2.57 14.00
CA GLU A 65 -11.60 2.76 13.35
C GLU A 65 -11.68 4.06 12.54
N THR A 66 -11.06 5.15 13.01
CA THR A 66 -11.06 6.43 12.28
C THR A 66 -9.74 6.62 11.55
N ILE A 67 -9.81 6.78 10.23
CA ILE A 67 -8.64 6.93 9.37
C ILE A 67 -8.33 8.41 9.15
N SER A 68 -7.28 8.88 9.79
CA SER A 68 -6.78 10.25 9.65
C SER A 68 -5.54 10.32 8.75
N GLN A 69 -5.17 11.54 8.35
CA GLN A 69 -3.93 11.79 7.62
C GLN A 69 -2.70 11.20 8.34
N ASN A 70 -2.62 11.33 9.67
CA ASN A 70 -1.49 10.80 10.45
C ASN A 70 -1.40 9.27 10.42
N VAL A 71 -2.52 8.59 10.27
CA VAL A 71 -2.57 7.14 10.11
C VAL A 71 -2.07 6.74 8.72
N ILE A 72 -2.57 7.38 7.67
CA ILE A 72 -2.20 7.07 6.27
C ILE A 72 -0.76 7.49 5.93
N LYS A 73 -0.18 8.50 6.57
CA LYS A 73 1.25 8.84 6.47
C LYS A 73 2.17 7.65 6.79
N LYS A 74 1.75 6.77 7.71
CA LYS A 74 2.51 5.57 8.10
C LYS A 74 2.39 4.42 7.08
N GLY A 75 1.66 4.62 5.99
CA GLY A 75 1.40 3.65 4.93
C GLY A 75 0.04 2.99 5.04
N ASN A 76 -0.33 2.23 4.02
CA ASN A 76 -1.51 1.38 4.07
C ASN A 76 -1.23 0.13 4.93
N LYS A 77 -1.93 0.01 6.04
CA LYS A 77 -1.88 -1.13 6.97
C LYS A 77 -3.28 -1.72 7.20
N PHE A 78 -4.17 -1.51 6.26
CA PHE A 78 -5.58 -1.90 6.38
C PHE A 78 -5.91 -3.05 5.43
N CYS A 79 -5.91 -2.79 4.13
CA CYS A 79 -6.39 -3.74 3.12
C CYS A 79 -5.83 -3.42 1.73
N GLY A 80 -6.05 -4.34 0.78
CA GLY A 80 -6.07 -4.05 -0.65
C GLY A 80 -7.35 -3.32 -1.07
N MET A 81 -7.52 -3.09 -2.36
CA MET A 81 -8.75 -2.43 -2.84
C MET A 81 -10.01 -3.26 -2.60
N SER A 82 -9.93 -4.58 -2.53
CA SER A 82 -11.08 -5.46 -2.22
C SER A 82 -11.71 -5.24 -0.84
N GLY A 83 -10.99 -4.55 0.06
CA GLY A 83 -11.52 -4.16 1.36
C GLY A 83 -11.97 -2.69 1.42
N ALA A 84 -12.18 -2.03 0.27
CA ALA A 84 -12.47 -0.60 0.22
C ALA A 84 -13.80 -0.30 -0.47
N SER A 85 -14.53 0.68 0.06
CA SER A 85 -15.68 1.30 -0.59
C SER A 85 -15.74 2.80 -0.30
N CYS A 86 -16.38 3.57 -1.16
CA CYS A 86 -16.63 4.99 -0.93
C CYS A 86 -17.86 5.47 -1.69
N LYS A 87 -18.38 6.65 -1.33
CA LYS A 87 -19.44 7.32 -2.08
C LYS A 87 -19.02 7.50 -3.55
N THR A 88 -19.93 7.16 -4.45
CA THR A 88 -19.67 7.17 -5.91
C THR A 88 -19.25 8.54 -6.41
N GLU A 89 -19.85 9.61 -5.91
CA GLU A 89 -19.48 10.98 -6.25
C GLU A 89 -18.01 11.32 -5.91
N ILE A 90 -17.53 10.80 -4.76
CA ILE A 90 -16.13 10.97 -4.33
C ILE A 90 -15.20 10.16 -5.22
N ALA A 91 -15.56 8.90 -5.51
CA ALA A 91 -14.79 8.04 -6.41
C ALA A 91 -14.66 8.66 -7.81
N LYS A 92 -15.76 9.20 -8.37
CA LYS A 92 -15.79 9.87 -9.67
C LYS A 92 -14.91 11.13 -9.71
N ARG A 93 -14.88 11.90 -8.62
CA ARG A 93 -14.04 13.10 -8.51
C ARG A 93 -12.57 12.75 -8.37
N LEU A 94 -12.23 11.77 -7.55
CA LEU A 94 -10.83 11.42 -7.25
C LEU A 94 -10.19 10.53 -8.32
N LYS A 95 -10.89 9.50 -8.80
CA LYS A 95 -10.38 8.45 -9.70
C LYS A 95 -9.04 7.85 -9.24
N PHE A 96 -8.61 6.78 -9.85
CA PHE A 96 -7.25 6.25 -9.65
C PHE A 96 -6.27 6.92 -10.61
N ASP A 97 -5.06 7.17 -10.16
CA ASP A 97 -3.98 7.69 -11.00
C ASP A 97 -3.41 6.55 -11.86
N VAL A 98 -3.63 6.63 -13.17
CA VAL A 98 -3.26 5.58 -14.13
C VAL A 98 -1.75 5.47 -14.36
N GLU A 99 -0.98 6.49 -13.98
CA GLU A 99 0.48 6.48 -14.09
C GLU A 99 1.14 5.63 -13.00
N LEU A 100 0.44 5.40 -11.89
CA LEU A 100 0.99 4.65 -10.77
C LEU A 100 0.93 3.15 -11.03
N LYS A 101 2.08 2.47 -10.89
CA LYS A 101 2.23 1.02 -11.04
C LYS A 101 2.25 0.26 -9.70
N ASN A 102 2.30 0.97 -8.58
CA ASN A 102 2.28 0.42 -7.22
C ASN A 102 1.73 1.45 -6.24
N SER A 103 1.37 1.00 -5.03
CA SER A 103 0.80 1.84 -3.97
C SER A 103 -0.41 2.66 -4.43
N GLN A 104 -1.20 2.10 -5.35
CA GLN A 104 -2.38 2.71 -5.96
C GLN A 104 -3.49 2.91 -4.93
N ASP A 105 -3.66 1.93 -4.06
CA ASP A 105 -4.53 1.95 -2.89
C ASP A 105 -4.13 3.07 -1.92
N TRP A 106 -2.85 3.12 -1.55
CA TRP A 106 -2.34 4.16 -0.66
C TRP A 106 -2.48 5.57 -1.25
N ASP A 107 -2.19 5.77 -2.54
CA ASP A 107 -2.42 7.05 -3.24
C ASP A 107 -3.89 7.48 -3.15
N PHE A 108 -4.81 6.55 -3.42
CA PHE A 108 -6.24 6.82 -3.34
C PHE A 108 -6.67 7.18 -1.91
N PHE A 109 -6.18 6.46 -0.90
CA PHE A 109 -6.47 6.73 0.51
C PHE A 109 -5.85 8.06 1.00
N VAL A 110 -4.66 8.43 0.52
CA VAL A 110 -4.11 9.77 0.80
C VAL A 110 -5.06 10.85 0.28
N ARG A 111 -5.51 10.74 -0.97
CA ARG A 111 -6.40 11.72 -1.57
C ARG A 111 -7.75 11.80 -0.88
N LEU A 112 -8.31 10.68 -0.43
CA LEU A 112 -9.49 10.67 0.45
C LEU A 112 -9.27 11.49 1.72
N THR A 113 -8.13 11.32 2.40
CA THR A 113 -7.86 12.09 3.63
C THR A 113 -7.60 13.57 3.39
N LEU A 114 -7.16 13.96 2.19
CA LEU A 114 -6.96 15.36 1.80
C LEU A 114 -8.27 16.06 1.46
N GLU A 115 -9.29 15.33 1.01
CA GLU A 115 -10.65 15.83 0.77
C GLU A 115 -11.46 16.04 2.06
N ASN A 116 -10.88 15.75 3.24
CA ASN A 116 -11.55 15.81 4.53
C ASN A 116 -12.84 14.97 4.60
N VAL A 117 -12.91 13.88 3.85
CA VAL A 117 -14.02 12.93 3.91
C VAL A 117 -14.01 12.16 5.24
N LYS A 118 -15.16 11.78 5.73
CA LYS A 118 -15.28 10.91 6.91
C LYS A 118 -14.87 9.49 6.51
N PHE A 119 -13.66 9.09 6.89
CA PHE A 119 -13.02 7.86 6.49
C PHE A 119 -12.85 6.92 7.69
N VAL A 120 -13.47 5.74 7.61
CA VAL A 120 -13.47 4.78 8.71
C VAL A 120 -12.97 3.40 8.27
N ASN A 121 -12.67 2.57 9.25
CA ASN A 121 -12.30 1.18 9.06
C ASN A 121 -13.17 0.28 9.94
N ILE A 122 -13.64 -0.81 9.37
CA ILE A 122 -14.29 -1.91 10.07
C ILE A 122 -13.15 -2.84 10.56
N PRO A 123 -12.92 -2.97 11.88
CA PRO A 123 -11.83 -3.77 12.42
C PRO A 123 -12.18 -5.29 12.41
N LYS A 124 -12.58 -5.80 11.25
CA LYS A 124 -12.93 -7.21 11.02
C LYS A 124 -12.36 -7.67 9.69
N ASP A 125 -12.08 -8.96 9.58
CA ASP A 125 -11.63 -9.65 8.36
C ASP A 125 -12.84 -10.20 7.60
N ILE A 126 -13.45 -9.38 6.78
CA ILE A 126 -14.69 -9.69 6.06
C ILE A 126 -14.49 -9.98 4.57
N TYR A 127 -13.24 -10.22 4.15
CA TYR A 127 -12.95 -10.78 2.83
C TYR A 127 -11.71 -11.67 2.85
N ASN A 128 -11.59 -12.53 1.83
CA ASN A 128 -10.50 -13.47 1.64
C ASN A 128 -9.55 -12.92 0.57
N TYR A 129 -8.31 -12.63 0.99
CA TYR A 129 -7.25 -12.18 0.11
C TYR A 129 -6.46 -13.36 -0.45
N ARG A 130 -6.35 -13.45 -1.77
CA ARG A 130 -5.62 -14.55 -2.42
C ARG A 130 -4.12 -14.29 -2.46
N ARG A 131 -3.36 -15.31 -2.04
CA ARG A 131 -1.89 -15.36 -2.19
C ARG A 131 -1.51 -16.48 -3.15
N GLY A 132 -0.25 -16.43 -3.64
CA GLY A 132 0.34 -17.58 -4.34
C GLY A 132 0.49 -17.42 -5.85
N HIS A 133 0.04 -16.32 -6.44
CA HIS A 133 0.35 -15.95 -7.82
C HIS A 133 1.49 -14.89 -7.88
N VAL A 134 2.03 -14.67 -9.08
CA VAL A 134 3.04 -13.62 -9.30
C VAL A 134 2.38 -12.27 -9.09
N SER A 135 2.57 -11.69 -7.91
CA SER A 135 2.04 -10.37 -7.56
C SER A 135 3.10 -9.28 -7.77
N ILE A 136 2.64 -8.03 -7.86
CA ILE A 136 3.52 -6.84 -7.90
C ILE A 136 4.52 -6.86 -6.75
N SER A 137 4.16 -7.43 -5.60
CA SER A 137 5.02 -7.55 -4.41
C SER A 137 6.14 -8.58 -4.58
N THR A 138 5.90 -9.69 -5.29
CA THR A 138 6.90 -10.75 -5.50
C THR A 138 7.97 -10.35 -6.51
N GLU A 139 7.66 -9.49 -7.47
CA GLU A 139 8.61 -8.97 -8.44
C GLU A 139 9.70 -8.09 -7.79
N VAL A 140 9.42 -7.46 -6.65
CA VAL A 140 10.36 -6.54 -5.97
C VAL A 140 11.64 -7.23 -5.55
N LYS A 141 11.60 -8.51 -5.19
CA LYS A 141 12.74 -9.25 -4.68
C LYS A 141 13.95 -9.25 -5.63
N ASN A 142 13.69 -9.46 -6.93
CA ASN A 142 14.72 -9.58 -7.97
C ASN A 142 14.74 -8.40 -8.95
N MET A 143 14.04 -7.33 -8.62
CA MET A 143 13.85 -6.17 -9.48
C MET A 143 15.19 -5.47 -9.79
N PRO A 144 15.47 -5.12 -11.06
CA PRO A 144 16.64 -4.32 -11.41
C PRO A 144 16.46 -2.87 -10.92
N ILE A 145 17.59 -2.19 -10.67
CA ILE A 145 17.59 -0.83 -10.10
C ILE A 145 16.86 0.20 -10.97
N SER A 146 16.85 0.02 -12.30
CA SER A 146 16.13 0.90 -13.22
C SER A 146 14.62 0.94 -12.97
N LYS A 147 14.04 -0.13 -12.42
CA LYS A 147 12.62 -0.23 -12.10
C LYS A 147 12.25 0.38 -10.73
N VAL A 148 13.23 0.87 -9.96
CA VAL A 148 12.93 1.47 -8.65
C VAL A 148 12.26 2.84 -8.79
N TYR A 149 12.70 3.67 -9.73
CA TYR A 149 12.22 5.05 -9.88
C TYR A 149 10.70 5.15 -10.13
N PRO A 150 10.10 4.39 -11.06
CA PRO A 150 8.65 4.35 -11.19
C PRO A 150 7.92 3.99 -9.90
N ARG A 151 8.52 3.16 -9.04
CA ARG A 151 7.94 2.78 -7.76
C ARG A 151 7.99 3.88 -6.71
N LEU A 152 8.81 4.90 -6.89
CA LEU A 152 8.89 6.07 -6.01
C LEU A 152 7.86 7.15 -6.37
N LEU A 153 7.21 7.08 -7.53
CA LEU A 153 6.26 8.08 -7.99
C LEU A 153 5.14 8.38 -6.98
N PRO A 154 4.48 7.40 -6.34
CA PRO A 154 3.43 7.70 -5.37
C PRO A 154 3.94 8.56 -4.20
N PHE A 155 5.17 8.27 -3.72
CA PHE A 155 5.76 8.99 -2.60
C PHE A 155 6.24 10.39 -3.02
N LYS A 156 6.79 10.53 -4.23
CA LYS A 156 7.17 11.84 -4.81
C LYS A 156 5.94 12.73 -4.99
N LYS A 157 4.84 12.19 -5.50
CA LYS A 157 3.55 12.85 -5.65
C LYS A 157 3.04 13.42 -4.32
N HIS A 158 3.16 12.65 -3.25
CA HIS A 158 2.68 13.02 -1.91
C HIS A 158 3.77 13.49 -0.95
N ARG A 159 4.87 14.08 -1.47
CA ARG A 159 6.01 14.48 -0.65
C ARG A 159 5.64 15.51 0.41
N GLU A 160 4.85 16.50 0.06
CA GLU A 160 4.38 17.54 0.99
C GLU A 160 3.47 16.95 2.07
N PHE A 161 2.51 16.12 1.68
CA PHE A 161 1.66 15.38 2.61
C PHE A 161 2.46 14.57 3.61
N LEU A 162 3.45 13.83 3.16
CA LEU A 162 4.31 13.00 4.01
C LEU A 162 5.18 13.86 4.96
N GLY A 163 5.68 14.99 4.47
CA GLY A 163 6.75 15.73 5.11
C GLY A 163 8.09 14.99 5.04
N HIS A 164 9.15 15.66 5.42
CA HIS A 164 10.53 15.19 5.20
C HIS A 164 10.81 13.80 5.79
N ARG A 165 10.41 13.57 7.05
CA ARG A 165 10.72 12.32 7.77
C ARG A 165 9.98 11.12 7.18
N ALA A 166 8.63 11.21 7.07
CA ALA A 166 7.85 10.09 6.56
C ALA A 166 8.16 9.82 5.08
N TYR A 167 8.45 10.85 4.27
CA TYR A 167 8.92 10.69 2.90
C TYR A 167 10.20 9.86 2.85
N GLY A 168 11.22 10.23 3.63
CA GLY A 168 12.48 9.51 3.71
C GLY A 168 12.30 8.05 4.14
N ASP A 169 11.46 7.80 5.15
CA ASP A 169 11.15 6.47 5.64
C ASP A 169 10.47 5.61 4.55
N ARG A 170 9.49 6.16 3.83
CA ARG A 170 8.76 5.45 2.77
C ARG A 170 9.65 5.13 1.56
N VAL A 171 10.46 6.12 1.12
CA VAL A 171 11.40 5.94 0.02
C VAL A 171 12.47 4.91 0.36
N SER A 172 13.08 5.02 1.55
CA SER A 172 14.09 4.06 2.00
C SER A 172 13.52 2.63 2.12
N GLU A 173 12.25 2.51 2.52
CA GLU A 173 11.54 1.24 2.52
C GLU A 173 11.45 0.61 1.13
N GLN A 174 11.06 1.38 0.13
CA GLN A 174 10.93 0.89 -1.23
C GLN A 174 12.29 0.53 -1.85
N VAL A 175 13.29 1.38 -1.66
CA VAL A 175 14.61 1.19 -2.27
C VAL A 175 15.37 0.05 -1.63
N LEU A 176 15.38 -0.05 -0.30
CA LEU A 176 16.17 -1.05 0.43
C LEU A 176 15.41 -2.34 0.75
N SER A 177 14.16 -2.49 0.28
CA SER A 177 13.45 -3.76 0.36
C SER A 177 14.24 -4.87 -0.30
N PHE A 178 14.38 -6.00 0.40
CA PHE A 178 15.11 -7.17 -0.11
C PHE A 178 16.55 -6.90 -0.56
N ILE A 179 17.23 -5.89 -0.02
CA ILE A 179 18.61 -5.55 -0.41
C ILE A 179 19.57 -6.73 -0.30
N GLY A 180 19.30 -7.68 0.60
CA GLY A 180 20.06 -8.92 0.71
C GLY A 180 20.10 -9.74 -0.58
N ASN A 181 19.06 -9.68 -1.40
CA ASN A 181 18.88 -10.40 -2.66
C ASN A 181 19.36 -9.59 -3.89
N LYS A 182 19.69 -8.30 -3.72
CA LYS A 182 20.06 -7.41 -4.82
C LYS A 182 21.53 -7.57 -5.18
N SER A 183 21.82 -7.53 -6.49
CA SER A 183 23.19 -7.30 -6.99
C SER A 183 23.58 -5.85 -6.74
N ASN A 184 24.90 -5.57 -6.66
CA ASN A 184 25.46 -4.23 -6.51
C ASN A 184 24.80 -3.39 -5.39
N LYS A 185 24.84 -3.91 -4.16
CA LYS A 185 24.22 -3.30 -2.98
C LYS A 185 24.61 -1.86 -2.73
N LEU A 186 25.86 -1.47 -3.05
CA LEU A 186 26.34 -0.09 -2.91
C LEU A 186 25.54 0.87 -3.81
N LYS A 187 25.18 0.45 -5.03
CA LYS A 187 24.38 1.26 -5.94
C LYS A 187 22.95 1.48 -5.38
N TRP A 188 22.37 0.45 -4.76
CA TRP A 188 21.06 0.59 -4.08
C TRP A 188 21.11 1.52 -2.87
N ILE A 189 22.17 1.45 -2.08
CA ILE A 189 22.39 2.36 -0.94
C ILE A 189 22.58 3.80 -1.45
N TYR A 190 23.34 3.99 -2.53
CA TYR A 190 23.52 5.32 -3.15
C TYR A 190 22.18 5.89 -3.66
N VAL A 191 21.36 5.10 -4.35
CA VAL A 191 20.02 5.54 -4.79
C VAL A 191 19.13 5.87 -3.60
N CYS A 192 19.18 5.09 -2.53
CA CYS A 192 18.46 5.41 -1.30
C CYS A 192 18.91 6.74 -0.72
N TYR A 193 20.21 6.95 -0.61
CA TYR A 193 20.80 8.20 -0.11
C TYR A 193 20.36 9.41 -0.97
N SER A 194 20.44 9.30 -2.28
CA SER A 194 20.08 10.40 -3.19
C SER A 194 18.58 10.76 -3.16
N GLU A 195 17.70 9.78 -2.95
CA GLU A 195 16.24 9.97 -2.98
C GLU A 195 15.63 10.23 -1.59
N ALA A 196 16.14 9.58 -0.54
CA ALA A 196 15.60 9.65 0.83
C ALA A 196 16.44 10.51 1.80
N GLY A 197 17.68 10.83 1.42
CA GLY A 197 18.64 11.55 2.28
C GLY A 197 19.40 10.63 3.25
N PHE A 198 20.42 11.21 3.90
CA PHE A 198 21.33 10.48 4.78
C PHE A 198 20.62 9.81 5.97
N VAL A 199 19.81 10.57 6.71
CA VAL A 199 19.20 10.10 7.96
C VAL A 199 18.27 8.91 7.70
N ALA A 200 17.41 8.99 6.69
CA ALA A 200 16.48 7.90 6.36
C ALA A 200 17.24 6.66 5.87
N THR A 201 18.27 6.84 5.04
CA THR A 201 19.13 5.75 4.56
C THR A 201 19.84 5.06 5.70
N TRP A 202 20.48 5.82 6.61
CA TRP A 202 21.17 5.29 7.78
C TRP A 202 20.22 4.51 8.68
N ASN A 203 19.08 5.10 9.05
CA ASN A 203 18.07 4.45 9.87
C ASN A 203 17.57 3.13 9.22
N ALA A 204 17.31 3.13 7.92
CA ALA A 204 16.88 1.94 7.22
C ALA A 204 17.95 0.82 7.22
N LEU A 205 19.22 1.18 7.12
CA LEU A 205 20.34 0.22 7.18
C LEU A 205 20.55 -0.35 8.58
N VAL A 206 20.41 0.47 9.63
CA VAL A 206 20.62 0.09 11.02
C VAL A 206 19.39 -0.62 11.60
N ILE A 207 18.23 0.02 11.55
CA ILE A 207 16.99 -0.48 12.21
C ILE A 207 16.48 -1.76 11.52
N ARG A 208 16.60 -1.87 10.20
CA ARG A 208 16.16 -3.06 9.45
C ARG A 208 17.17 -4.22 9.53
N ARG A 209 18.20 -4.10 10.36
CA ARG A 209 19.25 -5.11 10.49
C ARG A 209 19.90 -5.50 9.16
N VAL A 210 19.98 -4.59 8.22
CA VAL A 210 20.66 -4.83 6.93
C VAL A 210 22.15 -5.00 7.21
N ILE A 211 22.74 -4.15 8.03
CA ILE A 211 24.15 -4.22 8.44
C ILE A 211 24.46 -5.55 9.14
N PRO A 212 23.71 -6.00 10.18
CA PRO A 212 23.95 -7.29 10.79
C PRO A 212 23.81 -8.49 9.85
N LYS A 213 22.89 -8.45 8.89
CA LYS A 213 22.76 -9.51 7.87
C LYS A 213 23.92 -9.51 6.88
N LEU A 214 24.40 -8.36 6.48
CA LEU A 214 25.57 -8.23 5.61
C LEU A 214 26.86 -8.75 6.31
N LEU A 215 27.01 -8.47 7.61
CA LEU A 215 28.15 -8.94 8.40
C LEU A 215 28.11 -10.48 8.66
N ARG A 216 26.90 -11.05 8.82
CA ARG A 216 26.74 -12.51 8.97
C ARG A 216 27.08 -13.28 7.69
N ILE A 217 26.82 -12.72 6.51
CA ILE A 217 27.18 -13.35 5.23
C ILE A 217 28.70 -13.39 5.07
N LYS A 218 29.43 -12.34 5.47
CA LYS A 218 30.90 -12.35 5.44
C LYS A 218 31.53 -13.43 6.32
N LYS A 219 30.95 -13.73 7.50
CA LYS A 219 31.47 -14.79 8.38
C LYS A 219 31.24 -16.23 7.87
N ARG A 220 30.29 -16.45 6.96
CA ARG A 220 30.06 -17.77 6.35
C ARG A 220 30.96 -18.09 5.15
N ASN A 221 31.57 -17.08 4.56
CA ASN A 221 32.50 -17.26 3.40
C ASN A 221 33.98 -17.25 3.80
N THR A 222 34.27 -17.28 5.11
CA THR A 222 35.64 -17.30 5.68
C THR A 222 35.90 -18.51 6.58
N MET A 223 35.09 -19.58 6.46
CA MET A 223 35.36 -20.89 7.06
C MET A 223 35.45 -21.98 5.99
#